data_fe865b8d8b7ea9d451c816eef2db9766
#
_entry.id   fe865b8d8b7ea9d451c816eef2db9766
#
_cell.length_a   1.000
_cell.length_b   1.000
_cell.length_c   1.000
_cell.angle_alpha   90.00
_cell.angle_beta   90.00
_cell.angle_gamma   90.00
#
_symmetry.space_group_name_H-M   'P 1'
#
loop_
_entity.id
_entity.type
_entity.pdbx_description
1 polymer ?
#
loop_
_entity_poly.entity_id
_entity_poly.type
_entity_poly.pdbx_seq_one_letter_code
_entity_poly.pdbx_strand_id
1 'polypeptide(L)'
;AHFSIARAAVAAGLGTDAVVHIRTDAHGRMDVRELERMCAEMQADAAHPQGVPLIVCATSGTTVLGAFDDVAAIAEVCRKYNLWLHVDASWGGAAAFLPHDAPERSVLAGLENAHSITINPHKLLGVTHQCSFLLVHDKSVLIPPSHSDGGYLFHVPAEDALDMATKTLGCGRRGDALKFYLVWLRYGTQGLGDHIAHGLRMAQALWQRLQLIPSLELGPHADPLFLQICVRPREQSVRALHAQLQAHGQFAVDYAPLDDGQEYLRLVVHPRTPWHVYE
;
A
#
# COMPACT_ATOMS: atom_id res chain seq x y z
N ALA A 1 -5.42 7.22 0.45
CA ALA A 1 -4.50 6.83 -0.64
C ALA A 1 -3.12 7.49 -0.47
N HIS A 2 -2.08 6.88 -1.01
CA HIS A 2 -0.73 7.43 -1.01
C HIS A 2 -0.62 8.57 -2.03
N PHE A 3 0.19 9.61 -1.71
CA PHE A 3 0.40 10.77 -2.59
C PHE A 3 0.94 10.42 -3.99
N SER A 4 1.52 9.23 -4.16
CA SER A 4 2.03 8.75 -5.45
C SER A 4 0.93 8.64 -6.52
N ILE A 5 -0.33 8.44 -6.12
CA ILE A 5 -1.46 8.38 -7.07
C ILE A 5 -1.64 9.73 -7.77
N ALA A 6 -1.67 10.83 -7.00
CA ALA A 6 -1.75 12.17 -7.58
C ALA A 6 -0.52 12.49 -8.47
N ARG A 7 0.69 12.08 -8.03
CA ARG A 7 1.90 12.22 -8.85
C ARG A 7 1.85 11.40 -10.13
N ALA A 8 1.29 10.20 -10.08
CA ALA A 8 1.12 9.37 -11.26
C ALA A 8 0.15 10.00 -12.27
N ALA A 9 -0.95 10.60 -11.79
CA ALA A 9 -1.88 11.35 -12.65
C ALA A 9 -1.18 12.54 -13.34
N VAL A 10 -0.35 13.29 -12.63
CA VAL A 10 0.47 14.37 -13.22
C VAL A 10 1.44 13.82 -14.26
N ALA A 11 2.16 12.73 -13.93
CA ALA A 11 3.12 12.11 -14.85
C ALA A 11 2.44 11.56 -16.12
N ALA A 12 1.19 11.11 -16.01
CA ALA A 12 0.36 10.66 -17.13
C ALA A 12 -0.27 11.82 -17.92
N GLY A 13 -0.04 13.08 -17.54
CA GLY A 13 -0.60 14.25 -18.21
C GLY A 13 -2.07 14.54 -17.86
N LEU A 14 -2.64 13.84 -16.89
CA LEU A 14 -4.04 14.00 -16.48
C LEU A 14 -4.25 15.16 -15.49
N GLY A 15 -3.21 15.55 -14.76
CA GLY A 15 -3.29 16.53 -13.68
C GLY A 15 -3.86 15.97 -12.37
N THR A 16 -3.76 16.77 -11.30
CA THR A 16 -4.26 16.40 -9.97
C THR A 16 -5.79 16.40 -9.90
N ASP A 17 -6.45 17.23 -10.68
CA ASP A 17 -7.92 17.39 -10.68
C ASP A 17 -8.63 16.14 -11.22
N ALA A 18 -7.91 15.28 -11.96
CA ALA A 18 -8.40 13.97 -12.38
C ALA A 18 -8.45 12.93 -11.25
N VAL A 19 -7.93 13.26 -10.05
CA VAL A 19 -7.92 12.35 -8.90
C VAL A 19 -9.06 12.70 -7.94
N VAL A 20 -10.09 11.89 -7.97
CA VAL A 20 -11.24 12.02 -7.07
C VAL A 20 -10.99 11.22 -5.79
N HIS A 21 -11.07 11.90 -4.65
CA HIS A 21 -10.90 11.25 -3.35
C HIS A 21 -12.25 10.74 -2.84
N ILE A 22 -12.32 9.44 -2.61
CA ILE A 22 -13.48 8.82 -1.96
C ILE A 22 -13.28 8.87 -0.44
N ARG A 23 -14.34 9.21 0.29
CA ARG A 23 -14.30 9.24 1.76
C ARG A 23 -13.99 7.87 2.34
N THR A 24 -13.43 7.86 3.55
CA THR A 24 -13.18 6.64 4.30
C THR A 24 -14.27 6.38 5.33
N ASP A 25 -14.44 5.12 5.69
CA ASP A 25 -15.25 4.71 6.85
C ASP A 25 -14.49 4.95 8.18
N ALA A 26 -15.14 4.64 9.30
CA ALA A 26 -14.54 4.77 10.63
C ALA A 26 -13.28 3.88 10.85
N HIS A 27 -13.02 2.93 9.95
CA HIS A 27 -11.84 2.07 9.96
C HIS A 27 -10.73 2.54 9.02
N GLY A 28 -10.89 3.72 8.39
CA GLY A 28 -9.93 4.26 7.43
C GLY A 28 -9.92 3.52 6.08
N ARG A 29 -10.99 2.77 5.75
CA ARG A 29 -11.18 2.05 4.50
C ARG A 29 -12.03 2.87 3.54
N MET A 30 -11.82 2.74 2.25
CA MET A 30 -12.65 3.36 1.23
C MET A 30 -14.13 3.03 1.45
N ASP A 31 -14.99 4.04 1.50
CA ASP A 31 -16.45 3.85 1.55
C ASP A 31 -16.95 3.40 0.18
N VAL A 32 -17.29 2.10 0.08
CA VAL A 32 -17.74 1.47 -1.17
C VAL A 32 -19.07 2.06 -1.69
N ARG A 33 -19.95 2.49 -0.77
CA ARG A 33 -21.23 3.13 -1.16
C ARG A 33 -20.98 4.49 -1.79
N GLU A 34 -20.06 5.26 -1.22
CA GLU A 34 -19.65 6.54 -1.79
C GLU A 34 -18.96 6.35 -3.15
N LEU A 35 -18.08 5.35 -3.28
CA LEU A 35 -17.46 4.99 -4.56
C LEU A 35 -18.53 4.70 -5.61
N GLU A 36 -19.49 3.85 -5.29
CA GLU A 36 -20.56 3.49 -6.24
C GLU A 36 -21.42 4.70 -6.64
N ARG A 37 -21.76 5.55 -5.66
CA ARG A 37 -22.52 6.80 -5.91
C ARG A 37 -21.77 7.71 -6.87
N MET A 38 -20.48 7.96 -6.61
CA MET A 38 -19.63 8.81 -7.46
C MET A 38 -19.48 8.26 -8.88
N CYS A 39 -19.27 6.95 -9.02
CA CYS A 39 -19.19 6.31 -10.34
C CYS A 39 -20.52 6.48 -11.12
N ALA A 40 -21.65 6.33 -10.45
CA ALA A 40 -22.95 6.50 -11.08
C ALA A 40 -23.17 7.95 -11.56
N GLU A 41 -22.84 8.93 -10.73
CA GLU A 41 -22.97 10.36 -11.06
C GLU A 41 -22.07 10.74 -12.23
N MET A 42 -20.79 10.36 -12.19
CA MET A 42 -19.82 10.68 -13.23
C MET A 42 -20.15 10.01 -14.58
N GLN A 43 -20.73 8.80 -14.57
CA GLN A 43 -21.17 8.17 -15.83
C GLN A 43 -22.48 8.72 -16.38
N ALA A 44 -23.35 9.24 -15.51
CA ALA A 44 -24.63 9.83 -15.95
C ALA A 44 -24.46 11.21 -16.61
N ASP A 45 -23.38 11.91 -16.30
CA ASP A 45 -23.09 13.25 -16.82
C ASP A 45 -21.76 13.26 -17.58
N ALA A 46 -21.82 13.19 -18.92
CA ALA A 46 -20.64 13.25 -19.78
C ALA A 46 -19.85 14.57 -19.69
N ALA A 47 -20.46 15.63 -19.14
CA ALA A 47 -19.85 16.93 -18.89
C ALA A 47 -19.40 17.09 -17.43
N HIS A 48 -19.41 16.01 -16.63
CA HIS A 48 -19.00 16.06 -15.24
C HIS A 48 -17.60 16.69 -15.11
N PRO A 49 -17.38 17.63 -14.16
CA PRO A 49 -16.11 18.36 -14.05
C PRO A 49 -14.87 17.49 -13.90
N GLN A 50 -15.00 16.31 -13.27
CA GLN A 50 -13.94 15.33 -13.13
C GLN A 50 -13.86 14.29 -14.27
N GLY A 51 -14.74 14.42 -15.29
CA GLY A 51 -14.77 13.50 -16.43
C GLY A 51 -15.37 12.14 -16.11
N VAL A 52 -15.06 11.13 -16.95
CA VAL A 52 -15.54 9.76 -16.79
C VAL A 52 -14.52 8.95 -15.97
N PRO A 53 -14.96 8.15 -14.98
CA PRO A 53 -14.05 7.33 -14.20
C PRO A 53 -13.40 6.24 -15.06
N LEU A 54 -12.10 6.04 -14.90
CA LEU A 54 -11.32 5.04 -15.66
C LEU A 54 -10.73 3.97 -14.76
N ILE A 55 -10.22 4.38 -13.60
CA ILE A 55 -9.47 3.52 -12.69
C ILE A 55 -9.85 3.80 -11.25
N VAL A 56 -9.99 2.75 -10.47
CA VAL A 56 -10.10 2.82 -9.02
C VAL A 56 -8.80 2.31 -8.41
N CYS A 57 -8.22 3.10 -7.51
CA CYS A 57 -7.02 2.73 -6.75
C CYS A 57 -7.42 2.40 -5.30
N ALA A 58 -7.62 1.12 -5.01
CA ALA A 58 -7.80 0.62 -3.65
C ALA A 58 -6.45 0.47 -2.95
N THR A 59 -6.45 0.45 -1.61
CA THR A 59 -5.22 0.32 -0.81
C THR A 59 -5.32 -0.87 0.13
N SER A 60 -4.35 -1.78 0.06
CA SER A 60 -4.17 -2.87 1.02
C SER A 60 -2.98 -2.56 1.94
N GLY A 61 -3.29 -2.03 3.13
CA GLY A 61 -2.30 -1.56 4.09
C GLY A 61 -1.94 -0.08 3.89
N THR A 62 -2.79 0.84 4.39
CA THR A 62 -2.52 2.28 4.31
C THR A 62 -1.28 2.68 5.10
N THR A 63 -0.61 3.75 4.67
CA THR A 63 0.69 4.17 5.25
C THR A 63 0.61 4.52 6.72
N VAL A 64 -0.48 5.13 7.17
CA VAL A 64 -0.60 5.62 8.56
C VAL A 64 -1.29 4.59 9.44
N LEU A 65 -2.47 4.14 9.09
CA LEU A 65 -3.30 3.25 9.92
C LEU A 65 -3.02 1.76 9.69
N GLY A 66 -2.45 1.39 8.53
CA GLY A 66 -2.40 -0.02 8.14
C GLY A 66 -3.76 -0.58 7.72
N ALA A 67 -4.73 0.28 7.38
CA ALA A 67 -6.07 -0.14 6.98
C ALA A 67 -6.07 -0.84 5.62
N PHE A 68 -6.98 -1.78 5.44
CA PHE A 68 -7.18 -2.54 4.21
C PHE A 68 -8.58 -2.26 3.66
N ASP A 69 -8.67 -1.77 2.44
CA ASP A 69 -9.92 -1.58 1.73
C ASP A 69 -10.61 -2.92 1.45
N ASP A 70 -11.93 -2.92 1.38
CA ASP A 70 -12.70 -4.10 0.96
C ASP A 70 -12.58 -4.27 -0.56
N VAL A 71 -11.49 -4.92 -0.98
CA VAL A 71 -11.16 -5.09 -2.40
C VAL A 71 -12.22 -5.91 -3.13
N ALA A 72 -12.85 -6.88 -2.46
CA ALA A 72 -13.91 -7.68 -3.06
C ALA A 72 -15.13 -6.82 -3.41
N ALA A 73 -15.60 -6.01 -2.47
CA ALA A 73 -16.72 -5.11 -2.70
C ALA A 73 -16.40 -4.01 -3.74
N ILE A 74 -15.17 -3.46 -3.71
CA ILE A 74 -14.71 -2.48 -4.71
C ILE A 74 -14.66 -3.12 -6.10
N ALA A 75 -14.24 -4.38 -6.22
CA ALA A 75 -14.20 -5.11 -7.49
C ALA A 75 -15.58 -5.25 -8.12
N GLU A 76 -16.64 -5.46 -7.31
CA GLU A 76 -18.02 -5.49 -7.82
C GLU A 76 -18.42 -4.14 -8.45
N VAL A 77 -18.05 -3.03 -7.78
CA VAL A 77 -18.29 -1.68 -8.34
C VAL A 77 -17.50 -1.50 -9.64
N CYS A 78 -16.22 -1.87 -9.65
CA CYS A 78 -15.39 -1.75 -10.84
C CYS A 78 -15.96 -2.56 -12.02
N ARG A 79 -16.46 -3.77 -11.78
CA ARG A 79 -17.09 -4.62 -12.80
C ARG A 79 -18.38 -3.98 -13.33
N LYS A 80 -19.24 -3.46 -12.44
CA LYS A 80 -20.49 -2.80 -12.79
C LYS A 80 -20.29 -1.60 -13.71
N TYR A 81 -19.25 -0.82 -13.47
CA TYR A 81 -18.95 0.42 -14.19
C TYR A 81 -17.83 0.30 -15.23
N ASN A 82 -17.35 -0.93 -15.49
CA ASN A 82 -16.25 -1.23 -16.42
C ASN A 82 -14.97 -0.41 -16.13
N LEU A 83 -14.53 -0.41 -14.87
CA LEU A 83 -13.38 0.34 -14.41
C LEU A 83 -12.17 -0.58 -14.19
N TRP A 84 -10.96 -0.05 -14.41
CA TRP A 84 -9.74 -0.72 -14.01
C TRP A 84 -9.62 -0.70 -12.49
N LEU A 85 -9.39 -1.85 -11.86
CA LEU A 85 -9.07 -1.95 -10.45
C LEU A 85 -7.56 -2.11 -10.27
N HIS A 86 -6.91 -1.11 -9.71
CA HIS A 86 -5.54 -1.18 -9.20
C HIS A 86 -5.56 -1.28 -7.69
N VAL A 87 -4.74 -2.17 -7.10
CA VAL A 87 -4.58 -2.26 -5.65
C VAL A 87 -3.15 -1.89 -5.27
N ASP A 88 -3.01 -0.81 -4.53
CA ASP A 88 -1.75 -0.46 -3.87
C ASP A 88 -1.58 -1.33 -2.62
N ALA A 89 -0.92 -2.45 -2.78
CA ALA A 89 -0.51 -3.37 -1.72
C ALA A 89 0.97 -3.21 -1.36
N SER A 90 1.54 -2.03 -1.59
CA SER A 90 2.96 -1.72 -1.34
C SER A 90 3.41 -2.05 0.07
N TRP A 91 2.51 -1.96 1.04
CA TRP A 91 2.74 -2.29 2.44
C TRP A 91 2.12 -3.62 2.82
N GLY A 92 0.81 -3.76 2.70
CA GLY A 92 0.05 -4.92 3.17
C GLY A 92 0.22 -6.17 2.31
N GLY A 93 0.68 -6.05 1.07
CA GLY A 93 0.93 -7.19 0.19
C GLY A 93 1.90 -8.23 0.75
N ALA A 94 2.73 -7.85 1.72
CA ALA A 94 3.59 -8.79 2.45
C ALA A 94 2.80 -9.88 3.21
N ALA A 95 1.55 -9.62 3.60
CA ALA A 95 0.68 -10.61 4.22
C ALA A 95 0.38 -11.82 3.31
N ALA A 96 0.66 -11.72 2.00
CA ALA A 96 0.54 -12.84 1.07
C ALA A 96 1.48 -14.02 1.40
N PHE A 97 2.53 -13.77 2.17
CA PHE A 97 3.46 -14.82 2.64
C PHE A 97 2.99 -15.53 3.91
N LEU A 98 1.99 -15.01 4.62
CA LEU A 98 1.38 -15.72 5.74
C LEU A 98 0.78 -17.06 5.26
N PRO A 99 0.70 -18.09 6.14
CA PRO A 99 0.01 -19.33 5.83
C PRO A 99 -1.40 -19.10 5.27
N HIS A 100 -1.87 -19.96 4.38
CA HIS A 100 -3.16 -19.78 3.72
C HIS A 100 -4.34 -19.79 4.69
N ASP A 101 -4.21 -20.50 5.81
CA ASP A 101 -5.19 -20.63 6.89
C ASP A 101 -5.00 -19.59 8.01
N ALA A 102 -4.00 -18.74 7.93
CA ALA A 102 -3.80 -17.68 8.92
C ALA A 102 -4.94 -16.64 8.84
N PRO A 103 -5.63 -16.35 9.96
CA PRO A 103 -6.71 -15.36 9.98
C PRO A 103 -6.30 -13.99 9.47
N GLU A 104 -5.07 -13.58 9.77
CA GLU A 104 -4.52 -12.29 9.38
C GLU A 104 -4.32 -12.16 7.86
N ARG A 105 -4.30 -13.27 7.13
CA ARG A 105 -4.25 -13.25 5.67
C ARG A 105 -5.57 -12.84 5.03
N SER A 106 -6.70 -12.94 5.75
CA SER A 106 -8.02 -12.57 5.26
C SER A 106 -8.13 -11.10 4.83
N VAL A 107 -7.23 -10.24 5.32
CA VAL A 107 -7.14 -8.82 4.89
C VAL A 107 -6.83 -8.66 3.38
N LEU A 108 -6.38 -9.73 2.73
CA LEU A 108 -6.08 -9.74 1.30
C LEU A 108 -7.22 -10.33 0.45
N ALA A 109 -8.37 -10.62 1.04
CA ALA A 109 -9.53 -11.14 0.30
C ALA A 109 -9.94 -10.20 -0.84
N GLY A 110 -10.19 -10.76 -2.02
CA GLY A 110 -10.58 -10.00 -3.20
C GLY A 110 -9.41 -9.51 -4.06
N LEU A 111 -8.14 -9.65 -3.65
CA LEU A 111 -6.99 -9.24 -4.46
C LEU A 111 -6.93 -9.95 -5.81
N GLU A 112 -7.45 -11.16 -5.91
CA GLU A 112 -7.55 -11.93 -7.15
C GLU A 112 -8.43 -11.26 -8.22
N ASN A 113 -9.28 -10.32 -7.83
CA ASN A 113 -10.12 -9.54 -8.74
C ASN A 113 -9.42 -8.28 -9.28
N ALA A 114 -8.23 -7.94 -8.78
CA ALA A 114 -7.51 -6.76 -9.23
C ALA A 114 -6.92 -6.96 -10.63
N HIS A 115 -7.05 -5.95 -11.50
CA HIS A 115 -6.37 -5.93 -12.79
C HIS A 115 -4.87 -5.71 -12.65
N SER A 116 -4.47 -4.95 -11.63
CA SER A 116 -3.06 -4.74 -11.29
C SER A 116 -2.85 -4.52 -9.79
N ILE A 117 -1.67 -4.95 -9.29
CA ILE A 117 -1.29 -4.85 -7.88
C ILE A 117 0.13 -4.35 -7.79
N THR A 118 0.40 -3.38 -6.91
CA THR A 118 1.76 -2.98 -6.55
C THR A 118 2.15 -3.60 -5.21
N ILE A 119 3.34 -4.21 -5.15
CA ILE A 119 3.94 -4.74 -3.91
C ILE A 119 5.36 -4.21 -3.79
N ASN A 120 5.76 -3.78 -2.57
CA ASN A 120 7.11 -3.29 -2.30
C ASN A 120 7.89 -4.22 -1.36
N PRO A 121 8.62 -5.21 -1.87
CA PRO A 121 9.46 -6.10 -1.06
C PRO A 121 10.49 -5.37 -0.18
N HIS A 122 10.94 -4.18 -0.60
CA HIS A 122 11.87 -3.35 0.18
C HIS A 122 11.26 -2.75 1.44
N LYS A 123 9.94 -2.90 1.68
CA LYS A 123 9.30 -2.49 2.93
C LYS A 123 9.38 -3.61 3.96
N LEU A 124 8.42 -4.53 3.96
CA LEU A 124 8.29 -5.55 5.02
C LEU A 124 9.05 -6.84 4.74
N LEU A 125 9.36 -7.18 3.49
CA LEU A 125 10.05 -8.43 3.18
C LEU A 125 11.58 -8.33 3.32
N GLY A 126 12.08 -7.17 3.78
CA GLY A 126 13.48 -6.98 4.10
C GLY A 126 14.45 -6.99 2.92
N VAL A 127 13.96 -6.74 1.74
CA VAL A 127 14.78 -6.54 0.54
C VAL A 127 15.40 -5.14 0.58
N THR A 128 16.65 -5.01 0.16
CA THR A 128 17.31 -3.70 0.09
C THR A 128 16.59 -2.75 -0.87
N HIS A 129 16.49 -1.51 -0.46
CA HIS A 129 15.83 -0.43 -1.19
C HIS A 129 16.59 -0.09 -2.51
N GLN A 130 15.93 0.11 -3.64
CA GLN A 130 14.52 -0.04 -3.95
C GLN A 130 14.23 -1.43 -4.52
N CYS A 131 13.05 -1.95 -4.27
CA CYS A 131 12.52 -3.12 -4.94
C CYS A 131 10.97 -3.03 -4.89
N SER A 132 10.37 -2.77 -6.05
CA SER A 132 8.92 -2.65 -6.22
C SER A 132 8.49 -3.50 -7.39
N PHE A 133 7.36 -4.19 -7.26
CA PHE A 133 6.76 -4.98 -8.31
C PHE A 133 5.39 -4.44 -8.68
N LEU A 134 5.12 -4.40 -9.97
CA LEU A 134 3.79 -4.28 -10.54
C LEU A 134 3.39 -5.65 -11.08
N LEU A 135 2.37 -6.24 -10.49
CA LEU A 135 1.74 -7.46 -10.98
C LEU A 135 0.51 -7.06 -11.81
N VAL A 136 0.33 -7.70 -12.94
CA VAL A 136 -0.84 -7.47 -13.81
C VAL A 136 -1.50 -8.81 -14.11
N HIS A 137 -2.84 -8.81 -14.19
CA HIS A 137 -3.58 -10.00 -14.54
C HIS A 137 -3.33 -10.39 -16.02
N ASP A 138 -3.31 -9.42 -16.90
CA ASP A 138 -3.02 -9.60 -18.33
C ASP A 138 -1.72 -8.88 -18.69
N LYS A 139 -0.70 -9.66 -19.08
CA LYS A 139 0.62 -9.13 -19.48
C LYS A 139 0.56 -8.23 -20.72
N SER A 140 -0.45 -8.37 -21.58
CA SER A 140 -0.57 -7.59 -22.82
C SER A 140 -0.70 -6.09 -22.58
N VAL A 141 -1.26 -5.69 -21.42
CA VAL A 141 -1.43 -4.27 -21.04
C VAL A 141 -0.10 -3.55 -20.80
N LEU A 142 0.99 -4.29 -20.59
CA LEU A 142 2.33 -3.71 -20.43
C LEU A 142 3.03 -3.45 -21.77
N ILE A 143 2.47 -3.92 -22.89
CA ILE A 143 3.06 -3.78 -24.21
C ILE A 143 2.39 -2.59 -24.90
N PRO A 144 3.09 -1.44 -25.08
CA PRO A 144 2.48 -0.30 -25.72
C PRO A 144 2.14 -0.62 -27.20
N PRO A 145 0.99 -0.14 -27.70
CA PRO A 145 0.59 -0.33 -29.09
C PRO A 145 1.58 0.23 -30.12
N SER A 146 2.32 1.26 -29.73
CA SER A 146 3.39 1.88 -30.50
C SER A 146 4.77 1.42 -30.02
N HIS A 147 5.00 0.12 -30.03
CA HIS A 147 6.33 -0.40 -29.76
C HIS A 147 7.28 0.14 -30.84
N SER A 148 8.09 1.14 -30.46
CA SER A 148 9.10 1.68 -31.38
C SER A 148 10.13 0.59 -31.64
N ASP A 149 10.27 0.22 -32.89
CA ASP A 149 11.24 -0.77 -33.38
C ASP A 149 12.68 -0.31 -33.13
N GLY A 150 13.14 -0.43 -31.89
CA GLY A 150 14.56 -0.41 -31.60
C GLY A 150 15.22 -1.69 -32.17
N GLY A 151 15.06 -1.92 -33.47
CA GLY A 151 15.50 -3.16 -34.14
C GLY A 151 16.97 -3.53 -33.96
N TYR A 152 17.77 -2.60 -33.43
CA TYR A 152 19.15 -2.87 -33.02
C TYR A 152 19.25 -3.44 -31.58
N LEU A 153 18.19 -3.37 -30.78
CA LEU A 153 18.14 -3.85 -29.38
C LEU A 153 17.18 -5.02 -29.22
N PHE A 154 16.01 -4.96 -29.85
CA PHE A 154 14.92 -5.90 -29.62
C PHE A 154 14.76 -6.83 -30.82
N HIS A 155 15.22 -8.07 -30.65
CA HIS A 155 15.23 -9.09 -31.70
C HIS A 155 14.13 -10.14 -31.54
N VAL A 156 13.37 -10.08 -30.43
CA VAL A 156 12.29 -11.02 -30.09
C VAL A 156 10.99 -10.25 -29.99
N PRO A 157 9.85 -10.79 -30.46
CA PRO A 157 8.54 -10.16 -30.27
C PRO A 157 8.30 -9.78 -28.80
N ALA A 158 7.68 -8.63 -28.56
CA ALA A 158 7.52 -8.08 -27.20
C ALA A 158 6.74 -9.02 -26.26
N GLU A 159 5.80 -9.80 -26.79
CA GLU A 159 5.04 -10.80 -26.06
C GLU A 159 5.90 -11.94 -25.51
N ASP A 160 6.98 -12.30 -26.20
CA ASP A 160 7.91 -13.39 -25.85
C ASP A 160 9.16 -12.87 -25.12
N ALA A 161 9.40 -11.57 -25.15
CA ALA A 161 10.58 -10.96 -24.57
C ALA A 161 10.55 -11.04 -23.04
N LEU A 162 11.64 -11.50 -22.44
CA LEU A 162 11.91 -11.40 -21.01
C LEU A 162 12.48 -10.01 -20.64
N ASP A 163 12.87 -9.23 -21.65
CA ASP A 163 13.42 -7.90 -21.48
C ASP A 163 12.34 -6.94 -20.96
N MET A 164 12.62 -6.30 -19.82
CA MET A 164 11.70 -5.34 -19.21
C MET A 164 11.64 -4.02 -19.97
N ALA A 165 12.61 -3.70 -20.80
CA ALA A 165 12.62 -2.47 -21.60
C ALA A 165 11.44 -2.40 -22.57
N THR A 166 10.96 -3.56 -23.04
CA THR A 166 9.77 -3.65 -23.91
C THR A 166 8.45 -3.42 -23.18
N LYS A 167 8.46 -3.41 -21.83
CA LYS A 167 7.27 -3.37 -20.97
C LYS A 167 7.26 -2.18 -20.01
N THR A 168 8.26 -1.30 -20.10
CA THR A 168 8.41 -0.13 -19.21
C THR A 168 8.86 1.09 -20.00
N LEU A 169 8.69 2.28 -19.41
CA LEU A 169 9.13 3.53 -20.04
C LEU A 169 10.67 3.65 -20.14
N GLY A 170 11.40 2.97 -19.27
CA GLY A 170 12.87 3.04 -19.23
C GLY A 170 13.50 1.86 -19.97
N CYS A 171 14.53 2.11 -20.79
CA CYS A 171 15.29 1.07 -21.44
C CYS A 171 16.16 0.29 -20.44
N GLY A 172 17.11 0.95 -19.80
CA GLY A 172 17.95 0.35 -18.76
C GLY A 172 17.35 0.45 -17.38
N ARG A 173 17.50 -0.58 -16.55
CA ARG A 173 17.02 -0.59 -15.16
C ARG A 173 17.87 -1.46 -14.23
N ARG A 174 17.76 -1.22 -12.94
CA ARG A 174 18.42 -2.07 -11.93
C ARG A 174 17.81 -3.46 -11.91
N GLY A 175 18.62 -4.46 -11.61
CA GLY A 175 18.19 -5.85 -11.43
C GLY A 175 17.53 -6.07 -10.05
N ASP A 176 16.47 -5.30 -9.72
CA ASP A 176 15.83 -5.33 -8.40
C ASP A 176 15.17 -6.69 -8.09
N ALA A 177 14.72 -7.41 -9.13
CA ALA A 177 14.19 -8.76 -9.00
C ALA A 177 15.23 -9.74 -8.42
N LEU A 178 16.51 -9.59 -8.76
CA LEU A 178 17.58 -10.42 -8.21
C LEU A 178 17.70 -10.26 -6.70
N LYS A 179 17.54 -9.05 -6.17
CA LYS A 179 17.58 -8.80 -4.72
C LYS A 179 16.47 -9.57 -3.99
N PHE A 180 15.25 -9.54 -4.53
CA PHE A 180 14.13 -10.30 -3.98
C PHE A 180 14.36 -11.81 -4.11
N TYR A 181 14.84 -12.27 -5.26
CA TYR A 181 15.15 -13.68 -5.48
C TYR A 181 16.15 -14.23 -4.46
N LEU A 182 17.23 -13.48 -4.16
CA LEU A 182 18.21 -13.88 -3.15
C LEU A 182 17.61 -13.94 -1.73
N VAL A 183 16.73 -13.01 -1.39
CA VAL A 183 16.01 -13.03 -0.11
C VAL A 183 15.07 -14.25 -0.05
N TRP A 184 14.36 -14.54 -1.14
CA TRP A 184 13.49 -15.72 -1.21
C TRP A 184 14.28 -17.03 -1.12
N LEU A 185 15.42 -17.13 -1.83
CA LEU A 185 16.32 -18.31 -1.71
C LEU A 185 16.78 -18.50 -0.26
N ARG A 186 17.06 -17.43 0.47
CA ARG A 186 17.55 -17.48 1.84
C ARG A 186 16.49 -17.92 2.84
N TYR A 187 15.25 -17.44 2.73
CA TYR A 187 14.22 -17.61 3.75
C TYR A 187 13.09 -18.55 3.32
N GLY A 188 12.89 -18.73 2.02
CA GLY A 188 11.73 -19.43 1.46
C GLY A 188 10.42 -18.69 1.72
N THR A 189 9.33 -19.22 1.20
CA THR A 189 7.98 -18.68 1.43
C THR A 189 7.63 -18.72 2.90
N GLN A 190 7.92 -19.85 3.57
CA GLN A 190 7.64 -20.03 4.99
C GLN A 190 8.39 -19.02 5.86
N GLY A 191 9.72 -18.88 5.68
CA GLY A 191 10.51 -17.94 6.49
C GLY A 191 10.10 -16.48 6.29
N LEU A 192 9.64 -16.09 5.09
CA LEU A 192 9.04 -14.78 4.88
C LEU A 192 7.70 -14.63 5.60
N GLY A 193 6.87 -15.68 5.60
CA GLY A 193 5.61 -15.73 6.35
C GLY A 193 5.82 -15.64 7.86
N ASP A 194 6.76 -16.42 8.40
CA ASP A 194 7.13 -16.40 9.81
C ASP A 194 7.61 -15.02 10.26
N HIS A 195 8.32 -14.33 9.38
CA HIS A 195 8.79 -12.97 9.59
C HIS A 195 7.61 -11.98 9.74
N ILE A 196 6.62 -12.03 8.86
CA ILE A 196 5.42 -11.19 8.96
C ILE A 196 4.60 -11.54 10.19
N ALA A 197 4.36 -12.83 10.45
CA ALA A 197 3.65 -13.29 11.64
C ALA A 197 4.33 -12.84 12.94
N HIS A 198 5.66 -12.84 12.99
CA HIS A 198 6.42 -12.30 14.10
C HIS A 198 6.15 -10.80 14.31
N GLY A 199 6.18 -10.00 13.24
CA GLY A 199 5.88 -8.57 13.30
C GLY A 199 4.47 -8.29 13.83
N LEU A 200 3.46 -9.06 13.40
CA LEU A 200 2.10 -8.92 13.88
C LEU A 200 1.99 -9.21 15.38
N ARG A 201 2.64 -10.28 15.86
CA ARG A 201 2.70 -10.57 17.31
C ARG A 201 3.38 -9.45 18.10
N MET A 202 4.47 -8.89 17.56
CA MET A 202 5.15 -7.74 18.19
C MET A 202 4.26 -6.50 18.23
N ALA A 203 3.52 -6.21 17.16
CA ALA A 203 2.60 -5.08 17.12
C ALA A 203 1.50 -5.22 18.19
N GLN A 204 0.92 -6.42 18.31
CA GLN A 204 -0.09 -6.70 19.34
C GLN A 204 0.49 -6.58 20.75
N ALA A 205 1.69 -7.10 21.00
CA ALA A 205 2.34 -6.99 22.30
C ALA A 205 2.67 -5.53 22.67
N LEU A 206 3.18 -4.75 21.70
CA LEU A 206 3.45 -3.32 21.90
C LEU A 206 2.15 -2.55 22.17
N TRP A 207 1.09 -2.82 21.41
CA TRP A 207 -0.23 -2.23 21.64
C TRP A 207 -0.71 -2.46 23.07
N GLN A 208 -0.66 -3.69 23.56
CA GLN A 208 -1.05 -4.03 24.94
C GLN A 208 -0.23 -3.28 25.99
N ARG A 209 1.07 -3.10 25.75
CA ARG A 209 1.93 -2.31 26.66
C ARG A 209 1.57 -0.82 26.66
N LEU A 210 1.36 -0.26 25.48
CA LEU A 210 1.01 1.16 25.34
C LEU A 210 -0.34 1.50 26.00
N GLN A 211 -1.29 0.58 26.03
CA GLN A 211 -2.55 0.73 26.76
C GLN A 211 -2.36 0.94 28.27
N LEU A 212 -1.27 0.47 28.84
CA LEU A 212 -0.96 0.62 30.25
C LEU A 212 -0.34 1.98 30.60
N ILE A 213 -0.07 2.85 29.62
CA ILE A 213 0.52 4.17 29.81
C ILE A 213 -0.60 5.22 29.86
N PRO A 214 -0.97 5.73 31.06
CA PRO A 214 -2.15 6.61 31.21
C PRO A 214 -2.01 7.94 30.45
N SER A 215 -0.77 8.42 30.24
CA SER A 215 -0.48 9.68 29.52
C SER A 215 -0.63 9.57 28.01
N LEU A 216 -0.84 8.36 27.46
CA LEU A 216 -1.06 8.13 26.04
C LEU A 216 -2.52 7.81 25.75
N GLU A 217 -2.94 8.19 24.57
CA GLU A 217 -4.17 7.76 23.92
C GLU A 217 -3.80 6.99 22.66
N LEU A 218 -4.33 5.79 22.53
CA LEU A 218 -4.18 4.97 21.34
C LEU A 218 -5.35 5.27 20.41
N GLY A 219 -5.09 5.43 19.17
CA GLY A 219 -6.19 5.76 18.29
C GLY A 219 -5.99 5.23 16.89
N PRO A 220 -7.02 5.36 16.08
CA PRO A 220 -8.44 5.50 16.42
C PRO A 220 -9.15 4.13 16.60
N HIS A 221 -8.40 3.02 16.57
CA HIS A 221 -8.93 1.66 16.58
C HIS A 221 -8.67 0.96 17.91
N ALA A 222 -9.51 -0.03 18.23
CA ALA A 222 -9.38 -0.83 19.44
C ALA A 222 -8.17 -1.76 19.45
N ASP A 223 -7.68 -2.13 18.25
CA ASP A 223 -6.51 -2.99 18.02
C ASP A 223 -5.72 -2.49 16.81
N PRO A 224 -4.41 -2.83 16.71
CA PRO A 224 -3.63 -2.50 15.51
C PRO A 224 -4.23 -3.21 14.29
N LEU A 225 -4.49 -2.45 13.23
CA LEU A 225 -5.01 -3.04 11.98
C LEU A 225 -3.97 -3.87 11.25
N PHE A 226 -2.69 -3.53 11.43
CA PHE A 226 -1.56 -4.26 10.85
C PHE A 226 -0.28 -4.02 11.70
N LEU A 227 0.77 -3.43 11.13
CA LEU A 227 2.06 -3.20 11.79
C LEU A 227 2.27 -1.74 12.21
N GLN A 228 1.25 -0.91 12.07
CA GLN A 228 1.27 0.47 12.52
C GLN A 228 0.43 0.63 13.78
N ILE A 229 0.95 1.43 14.70
CA ILE A 229 0.26 1.84 15.91
C ILE A 229 0.26 3.36 15.94
N CYS A 230 -0.91 3.96 16.04
CA CYS A 230 -1.07 5.39 16.19
C CYS A 230 -1.27 5.74 17.66
N VAL A 231 -0.49 6.70 18.16
CA VAL A 231 -0.58 7.14 19.56
C VAL A 231 -0.52 8.65 19.64
N ARG A 232 -1.17 9.23 20.63
CA ARG A 232 -1.02 10.66 20.96
C ARG A 232 -0.89 10.87 22.45
N PRO A 233 -0.12 11.87 22.91
CA PRO A 233 -0.07 12.23 24.31
C PRO A 233 -1.35 12.98 24.71
N ARG A 234 -1.78 12.81 25.97
CA ARG A 234 -2.97 13.49 26.51
C ARG A 234 -2.68 14.92 26.96
N GLU A 235 -1.46 15.18 27.45
CA GLU A 235 -1.11 16.41 28.17
C GLU A 235 -0.26 17.39 27.34
N GLN A 236 0.19 17.00 26.16
CA GLN A 236 0.99 17.84 25.28
C GLN A 236 0.60 17.60 23.81
N SER A 237 1.07 18.46 22.91
CA SER A 237 0.83 18.24 21.47
C SER A 237 1.73 17.10 20.92
N VAL A 238 1.22 16.41 19.90
CA VAL A 238 1.99 15.37 19.18
C VAL A 238 3.30 15.95 18.62
N ARG A 239 3.27 17.20 18.14
CA ARG A 239 4.45 17.88 17.60
C ARG A 239 5.51 18.13 18.67
N ALA A 240 5.10 18.47 19.91
CA ALA A 240 6.02 18.66 21.01
C ALA A 240 6.70 17.34 21.40
N LEU A 241 5.91 16.25 21.52
CA LEU A 241 6.45 14.92 21.78
C LEU A 241 7.38 14.45 20.64
N HIS A 242 6.98 14.66 19.39
CA HIS A 242 7.83 14.35 18.23
C HIS A 242 9.16 15.10 18.28
N ALA A 243 9.15 16.41 18.59
CA ALA A 243 10.38 17.20 18.71
C ALA A 243 11.28 16.69 19.84
N GLN A 244 10.73 16.28 20.99
CA GLN A 244 11.48 15.69 22.10
C GLN A 244 12.15 14.37 21.68
N LEU A 245 11.41 13.47 21.00
CA LEU A 245 11.94 12.20 20.52
C LEU A 245 13.05 12.39 19.47
N GLN A 246 12.91 13.35 18.57
CA GLN A 246 13.94 13.73 17.60
C GLN A 246 15.19 14.28 18.28
N ALA A 247 15.03 15.17 19.29
CA ALA A 247 16.15 15.72 20.04
C ALA A 247 16.90 14.66 20.85
N HIS A 248 16.21 13.61 21.31
CA HIS A 248 16.83 12.48 21.99
C HIS A 248 17.75 11.66 21.05
N GLY A 249 17.50 11.70 19.74
CA GLY A 249 18.37 11.13 18.70
C GLY A 249 18.37 9.61 18.58
N GLN A 250 17.59 8.89 19.38
CA GLN A 250 17.51 7.42 19.35
C GLN A 250 16.28 6.90 18.57
N PHE A 251 15.28 7.76 18.35
CA PHE A 251 14.01 7.35 17.76
C PHE A 251 13.73 8.12 16.46
N ALA A 252 13.49 7.39 15.40
CA ALA A 252 13.03 7.91 14.13
C ALA A 252 11.53 7.59 14.01
N VAL A 253 10.69 8.44 14.59
CA VAL A 253 9.23 8.37 14.49
C VAL A 253 8.72 9.55 13.69
N ASP A 254 7.53 9.42 13.13
CA ASP A 254 6.86 10.49 12.40
C ASP A 254 5.42 10.62 12.88
N TYR A 255 4.75 11.68 12.51
CA TYR A 255 3.35 11.90 12.85
C TYR A 255 2.54 12.27 11.60
N ALA A 256 1.25 12.03 11.66
CA ALA A 256 0.32 12.39 10.59
C ALA A 256 -1.02 12.82 11.18
N PRO A 257 -1.72 13.75 10.51
CA PRO A 257 -3.13 13.99 10.78
C PRO A 257 -3.96 12.82 10.26
N LEU A 258 -5.08 12.53 10.93
CA LEU A 258 -6.11 11.62 10.45
C LEU A 258 -7.36 12.40 10.05
N ASP A 259 -8.35 11.70 9.51
CA ASP A 259 -9.59 12.29 9.00
C ASP A 259 -10.45 12.97 10.10
N ASP A 260 -10.21 12.62 11.37
CA ASP A 260 -10.78 13.28 12.54
C ASP A 260 -10.15 14.66 12.86
N GLY A 261 -9.15 15.07 12.09
CA GLY A 261 -8.37 16.29 12.27
C GLY A 261 -7.37 16.23 13.43
N GLN A 262 -7.21 15.07 14.08
CA GLN A 262 -6.23 14.88 15.15
C GLN A 262 -4.90 14.40 14.56
N GLU A 263 -3.81 14.81 15.20
CA GLU A 263 -2.47 14.31 14.88
C GLU A 263 -2.12 13.13 15.78
N TYR A 264 -1.43 12.13 15.19
CA TYR A 264 -0.94 10.95 15.89
C TYR A 264 0.52 10.69 15.52
N LEU A 265 1.34 10.32 16.49
CA LEU A 265 2.60 9.65 16.21
C LEU A 265 2.32 8.28 15.60
N ARG A 266 3.03 7.94 14.55
CA ARG A 266 2.95 6.65 13.89
C ARG A 266 4.13 5.77 14.28
N LEU A 267 3.89 4.77 15.09
CA LEU A 267 4.87 3.75 15.43
C LEU A 267 4.75 2.61 14.40
N VAL A 268 5.85 2.31 13.72
CA VAL A 268 5.90 1.22 12.75
C VAL A 268 6.67 0.05 13.38
N VAL A 269 5.97 -1.06 13.57
CA VAL A 269 6.59 -2.29 14.07
C VAL A 269 7.17 -3.05 12.89
N HIS A 270 8.49 -2.91 12.71
CA HIS A 270 9.16 -3.66 11.64
C HIS A 270 9.62 -5.03 12.17
N PRO A 271 9.32 -6.13 11.48
CA PRO A 271 9.62 -7.50 11.95
C PRO A 271 11.09 -7.77 12.28
N ARG A 272 12.02 -7.00 11.73
CA ARG A 272 13.46 -7.13 12.01
C ARG A 272 13.96 -6.25 13.15
N THR A 273 13.12 -5.39 13.72
CA THR A 273 13.51 -4.57 14.86
C THR A 273 13.48 -5.44 16.11
N PRO A 274 14.60 -5.54 16.85
CA PRO A 274 14.62 -6.33 18.09
C PRO A 274 13.64 -5.77 19.12
N TRP A 275 13.05 -6.66 19.91
CA TRP A 275 12.01 -6.29 20.89
C TRP A 275 12.48 -5.20 21.87
N HIS A 276 13.74 -5.26 22.35
CA HIS A 276 14.28 -4.28 23.29
C HIS A 276 14.26 -2.82 22.79
N VAL A 277 14.06 -2.60 21.48
CA VAL A 277 13.90 -1.24 20.92
C VAL A 277 12.52 -0.67 21.27
N TYR A 278 11.56 -1.53 21.59
CA TYR A 278 10.18 -1.15 21.95
C TYR A 278 9.96 -1.13 23.48
N GLU A 279 10.95 -1.51 24.27
CA GLU A 279 10.94 -1.47 25.74
C GLU A 279 11.32 -0.09 26.30
#